data_4f5f6c469cdce9bb2733e0a6d3a7ea7e
#
_entry.id   4f5f6c469cdce9bb2733e0a6d3a7ea7e
#
_cell.length_a   1.000
_cell.length_b   1.000
_cell.length_c   1.000
_cell.angle_alpha   90.00
_cell.angle_beta   90.00
_cell.angle_gamma   90.00
#
_symmetry.space_group_name_H-M   'P 1'
#
loop_
_entity.id
_entity.type
_entity.pdbx_description
1 polymer ?
#
loop_
_entity_poly.entity_id
_entity_poly.type
_entity_poly.pdbx_seq_one_letter_code
_entity_poly.pdbx_strand_id
1 'polypeptide(L)'
;MPRVESLSDLLQKEYTMEMDTYLAALELTYKAEIAAALANLDNLLNNAVGVADHPDLIKSLDNCITVIAAAQDKLSVLQDTLK
;
A
#
# COMPACT_ATOMS: atom_id res chain seq x y z
N MET A 1 12.91 -18.95 11.10
CA MET A 1 12.22 -18.27 10.05
C MET A 1 10.73 -18.32 10.28
N PRO A 2 10.12 -17.20 10.22
CA PRO A 2 8.70 -17.25 10.31
C PRO A 2 8.20 -18.06 9.14
N ARG A 3 7.53 -19.08 9.45
CA ARG A 3 6.99 -19.93 8.43
C ARG A 3 5.87 -19.19 7.73
N VAL A 4 5.90 -19.24 6.43
CA VAL A 4 4.77 -18.75 5.67
C VAL A 4 3.61 -19.67 5.99
N GLU A 5 2.52 -19.10 6.45
CA GLU A 5 1.37 -19.91 6.75
C GLU A 5 0.83 -20.51 5.48
N SER A 6 0.63 -21.82 5.53
CA SER A 6 0.03 -22.50 4.41
C SER A 6 -1.46 -22.23 4.41
N LEU A 7 -2.10 -22.52 3.32
CA LEU A 7 -3.55 -22.44 3.24
C LEU A 7 -4.19 -23.32 4.28
N SER A 8 -3.58 -24.46 4.54
CA SER A 8 -4.06 -25.40 5.54
C SER A 8 -4.05 -24.79 6.95
N ASP A 9 -2.98 -24.08 7.30
CA ASP A 9 -2.91 -23.39 8.58
C ASP A 9 -3.97 -22.32 8.69
N LEU A 10 -4.21 -21.61 7.62
CA LEU A 10 -5.24 -20.59 7.60
C LEU A 10 -6.62 -21.20 7.80
N LEU A 11 -6.89 -22.34 7.18
CA LEU A 11 -8.17 -23.01 7.31
C LEU A 11 -8.42 -23.52 8.72
N GLN A 12 -7.37 -23.81 9.46
CA GLN A 12 -7.53 -24.26 10.84
C GLN A 12 -7.95 -23.14 11.77
N LYS A 13 -7.79 -21.92 11.35
CA LYS A 13 -8.20 -20.75 12.12
C LYS A 13 -9.54 -20.22 11.66
N GLU A 14 -10.31 -21.03 11.01
CA GLU A 14 -11.49 -20.58 10.29
C GLU A 14 -12.55 -19.90 11.15
N TYR A 15 -12.58 -20.18 12.43
CA TYR A 15 -13.55 -19.56 13.30
C TYR A 15 -13.36 -18.05 13.45
N THR A 16 -12.12 -17.55 13.19
CA THR A 16 -11.83 -16.13 13.13
C THR A 16 -11.34 -15.74 11.76
N MET A 17 -11.22 -16.72 10.88
CA MET A 17 -10.43 -16.64 9.67
C MET A 17 -10.99 -15.66 8.67
N GLU A 18 -12.30 -15.65 8.52
CA GLU A 18 -12.88 -14.86 7.45
C GLU A 18 -12.54 -13.38 7.60
N MET A 19 -12.77 -12.85 8.80
CA MET A 19 -12.45 -11.47 9.07
C MET A 19 -10.95 -11.21 8.98
N ASP A 20 -10.16 -12.10 9.57
CA ASP A 20 -8.70 -11.95 9.54
C ASP A 20 -8.17 -11.99 8.11
N THR A 21 -8.74 -12.83 7.28
CA THR A 21 -8.33 -12.94 5.89
C THR A 21 -8.63 -11.66 5.12
N TYR A 22 -9.79 -11.08 5.33
CA TYR A 22 -10.14 -9.83 4.68
C TYR A 22 -9.26 -8.69 5.16
N LEU A 23 -9.00 -8.63 6.45
CA LEU A 23 -8.14 -7.58 7.00
C LEU A 23 -6.71 -7.72 6.51
N ALA A 24 -6.22 -8.96 6.40
CA ALA A 24 -4.89 -9.22 5.85
C ALA A 24 -4.82 -8.81 4.38
N ALA A 25 -5.86 -9.05 3.62
CA ALA A 25 -5.92 -8.64 2.22
C ALA A 25 -5.90 -7.12 2.09
N LEU A 26 -6.61 -6.42 2.98
CA LEU A 26 -6.58 -4.96 3.00
C LEU A 26 -5.19 -4.43 3.32
N GLU A 27 -4.51 -5.06 4.27
CA GLU A 27 -3.16 -4.66 4.61
C GLU A 27 -2.23 -4.76 3.40
N LEU A 28 -2.30 -5.87 2.70
CA LEU A 28 -1.50 -6.07 1.49
C LEU A 28 -1.87 -5.07 0.40
N THR A 29 -3.15 -4.78 0.27
CA THR A 29 -3.64 -3.81 -0.69
C THR A 29 -3.03 -2.43 -0.42
N TYR A 30 -3.08 -1.98 0.82
CA TYR A 30 -2.55 -0.67 1.16
C TYR A 30 -1.03 -0.61 0.98
N LYS A 31 -0.33 -1.68 1.36
CA LYS A 31 1.11 -1.76 1.15
C LYS A 31 1.45 -1.73 -0.33
N ALA A 32 0.67 -2.40 -1.14
CA ALA A 32 0.88 -2.40 -2.60
C ALA A 32 0.63 -1.02 -3.19
N GLU A 33 -0.39 -0.32 -2.70
CA GLU A 33 -0.67 1.05 -3.16
C GLU A 33 0.48 1.99 -2.85
N ILE A 34 1.03 1.86 -1.65
CA ILE A 34 2.18 2.66 -1.24
C ILE A 34 3.38 2.35 -2.13
N ALA A 35 3.66 1.07 -2.35
CA ALA A 35 4.79 0.66 -3.17
C ALA A 35 4.66 1.17 -4.60
N ALA A 36 3.47 1.05 -5.17
CA ALA A 36 3.22 1.53 -6.54
C ALA A 36 3.38 3.04 -6.64
N ALA A 37 2.85 3.76 -5.66
CA ALA A 37 2.96 5.22 -5.66
C ALA A 37 4.40 5.68 -5.46
N LEU A 38 5.17 4.99 -4.61
CA LEU A 38 6.59 5.29 -4.44
C LEU A 38 7.38 5.05 -5.73
N ALA A 39 7.06 3.96 -6.45
CA ALA A 39 7.70 3.69 -7.72
C ALA A 39 7.38 4.78 -8.74
N ASN A 40 6.14 5.24 -8.77
CA ASN A 40 5.74 6.31 -9.66
C ASN A 40 6.43 7.62 -9.30
N LEU A 41 6.50 7.91 -8.00
CA LEU A 41 7.19 9.10 -7.52
C LEU A 41 8.66 9.08 -7.93
N ASP A 42 9.32 7.95 -7.71
CA ASP A 42 10.71 7.78 -8.07
C ASP A 42 10.93 7.97 -9.57
N ASN A 43 10.04 7.38 -10.37
CA ASN A 43 10.13 7.51 -11.82
C ASN A 43 9.95 8.97 -12.26
N LEU A 44 8.99 9.66 -11.67
CA LEU A 44 8.78 11.08 -11.99
C LEU A 44 10.00 11.93 -11.65
N LEU A 45 10.58 11.68 -10.49
CA LEU A 45 11.76 12.45 -10.05
C LEU A 45 12.97 12.15 -10.91
N ASN A 46 13.18 10.90 -11.27
CA ASN A 46 14.35 10.51 -12.05
C ASN A 46 14.24 10.89 -13.52
N ASN A 47 13.03 10.96 -14.04
CA ASN A 47 12.81 11.24 -15.45
C ASN A 47 12.23 12.62 -15.70
N ALA A 48 12.30 13.50 -14.71
CA ALA A 48 11.79 14.86 -14.84
C ALA A 48 12.72 15.76 -15.63
N VAL A 49 13.97 15.37 -15.81
CA VAL A 49 14.94 16.15 -16.55
C VAL A 49 14.44 16.28 -17.99
N GLY A 50 14.30 17.51 -18.43
CA GLY A 50 13.80 17.76 -19.78
C GLY A 50 12.30 17.89 -19.89
N VAL A 51 11.57 17.68 -18.82
CA VAL A 51 10.15 17.94 -18.81
C VAL A 51 9.94 19.45 -18.81
N ALA A 52 9.28 19.95 -19.84
CA ALA A 52 9.09 21.39 -19.99
C ALA A 52 7.92 21.89 -19.14
N ASP A 53 6.99 21.03 -18.83
CA ASP A 53 5.76 21.43 -18.16
C ASP A 53 5.82 21.16 -16.66
N HIS A 54 6.42 22.10 -15.96
CA HIS A 54 6.61 22.02 -14.53
C HIS A 54 5.30 21.96 -13.73
N PRO A 55 4.23 22.67 -14.13
CA PRO A 55 2.98 22.57 -13.39
C PRO A 55 2.39 21.17 -13.42
N ASP A 56 2.50 20.47 -14.54
CA ASP A 56 2.00 19.10 -14.64
C ASP A 56 2.84 18.15 -13.79
N LEU A 57 4.14 18.37 -13.75
CA LEU A 57 5.02 17.57 -12.92
C LEU A 57 4.67 17.73 -11.44
N ILE A 58 4.49 18.96 -11.00
CA ILE A 58 4.12 19.24 -9.61
C ILE A 58 2.80 18.53 -9.27
N LYS A 59 1.84 18.62 -10.16
CA LYS A 59 0.55 17.98 -9.94
C LYS A 59 0.69 16.46 -9.85
N SER A 60 1.51 15.89 -10.73
CA SER A 60 1.75 14.44 -10.72
C SER A 60 2.43 13.99 -9.45
N LEU A 61 3.39 14.77 -8.98
CA LEU A 61 4.07 14.47 -7.70
C LEU A 61 3.09 14.56 -6.55
N ASP A 62 2.25 15.58 -6.54
CA ASP A 62 1.24 15.74 -5.50
C ASP A 62 0.26 14.57 -5.49
N ASN A 63 -0.14 14.09 -6.66
CA ASN A 63 -1.01 12.93 -6.75
C ASN A 63 -0.38 11.70 -6.12
N CYS A 64 0.91 11.48 -6.35
CA CYS A 64 1.63 10.37 -5.73
C CYS A 64 1.65 10.50 -4.21
N ILE A 65 1.93 11.69 -3.72
CA ILE A 65 1.96 11.95 -2.27
C ILE A 65 0.57 11.75 -1.66
N THR A 66 -0.47 12.16 -2.37
CA THR A 66 -1.84 11.97 -1.91
C THR A 66 -2.17 10.49 -1.75
N VAL A 67 -1.79 9.67 -2.72
CA VAL A 67 -2.03 8.24 -2.65
C VAL A 67 -1.26 7.62 -1.49
N ILE A 68 0.00 7.98 -1.33
CA ILE A 68 0.84 7.45 -0.25
C ILE A 68 0.24 7.83 1.11
N ALA A 69 -0.11 9.10 1.27
CA ALA A 69 -0.66 9.58 2.53
C ALA A 69 -1.97 8.87 2.89
N ALA A 70 -2.85 8.73 1.91
CA ALA A 70 -4.12 8.05 2.13
C ALA A 70 -3.92 6.59 2.49
N ALA A 71 -3.05 5.90 1.77
CA ALA A 71 -2.80 4.48 2.01
C ALA A 71 -2.12 4.26 3.36
N GLN A 72 -1.18 5.12 3.73
CA GLN A 72 -0.53 5.03 5.03
C GLN A 72 -1.51 5.28 6.17
N ASP A 73 -2.41 6.22 5.99
CA ASP A 73 -3.41 6.50 7.00
C ASP A 73 -4.36 5.30 7.16
N LYS A 74 -4.80 4.73 6.05
CA LYS A 74 -5.65 3.55 6.08
C LYS A 74 -4.94 2.38 6.76
N LEU A 75 -3.66 2.20 6.44
CA LEU A 75 -2.87 1.12 7.03
C LEU A 75 -2.76 1.31 8.53
N SER A 76 -2.52 2.53 8.97
CA SER A 76 -2.41 2.84 10.39
C SER A 76 -3.72 2.54 11.12
N VAL A 77 -4.83 2.96 10.54
CA VAL A 77 -6.16 2.68 11.12
C VAL A 77 -6.40 1.18 11.18
N LEU A 78 -6.06 0.48 10.12
CA LEU A 78 -6.23 -0.97 10.07
C LEU A 78 -5.40 -1.67 11.14
N GLN A 79 -4.15 -1.27 11.30
CA GLN A 79 -3.27 -1.86 12.30
C GLN A 79 -3.77 -1.61 13.71
N ASP A 80 -4.32 -0.44 13.95
CA ASP A 80 -4.93 -0.14 15.25
C ASP A 80 -6.16 -1.01 15.48
N THR A 81 -6.91 -1.27 14.44
CA THR A 81 -8.09 -2.13 14.53
C THR A 81 -7.71 -3.57 14.87
N LEU A 82 -6.56 -4.02 14.40
CA LEU A 82 -6.11 -5.39 14.59
C LEU A 82 -5.50 -5.64 15.97
N LYS A 83 -5.24 -4.63 16.75
CA LYS A 83 -4.64 -4.79 18.08
C LYS A 83 -5.61 -5.37 19.09
#